data_a879a3534527a6442b571541eba3c9f0
#
_entry.id   a879a3534527a6442b571541eba3c9f0
#
_cell.length_a   1.000
_cell.length_b   1.000
_cell.length_c   1.000
_cell.angle_alpha   90.00
_cell.angle_beta   90.00
_cell.angle_gamma   90.00
#
_symmetry.space_group_name_H-M   'P 1'
#
loop_
_entity.id
_entity.type
_entity.pdbx_description
1 polymer ?
#
loop_
_entity_poly.entity_id
_entity_poly.type
_entity_poly.pdbx_seq_one_letter_code
_entity_poly.pdbx_strand_id
1 'polypeptide(L)'
;EKKLSGKALAEWKYQQYMHDYIRVIHSVDRNVGRVLDYLEKNDLLDNTIIVYTSDQGFYMGEHGWFDKRFMYEESFRTPMLVRYPGGIKGDIPEMVQNIDHAATFLELAGAPVPADIQGDSYLPLLKGEHPKDWRTSLYYHYYEFPAEHMVKRHYGVRTDRYKLMHFYN
;
A
#
# COMPACT_ATOMS: atom_id res chain seq x y z
N GLU A 1 42.28 -8.00 6.54
CA GLU A 1 40.95 -7.58 5.98
C GLU A 1 40.93 -6.06 5.92
N LYS A 2 40.77 -5.49 4.68
CA LYS A 2 40.61 -4.04 4.54
C LYS A 2 39.25 -3.63 5.12
N LYS A 3 39.26 -2.89 6.23
CA LYS A 3 38.01 -2.30 6.79
C LYS A 3 37.40 -1.34 5.76
N LEU A 4 36.22 -1.63 5.29
CA LEU A 4 35.47 -0.71 4.42
C LEU A 4 35.15 0.58 5.19
N SER A 5 35.20 1.72 4.51
CA SER A 5 34.84 3.02 5.07
C SER A 5 34.21 3.92 4.00
N GLY A 6 33.58 5.02 4.43
CA GLY A 6 32.99 5.99 3.51
C GLY A 6 32.01 5.35 2.55
N LYS A 7 32.08 5.74 1.27
CA LYS A 7 31.17 5.30 0.20
C LYS A 7 31.15 3.76 0.05
N ALA A 8 32.32 3.11 0.07
CA ALA A 8 32.40 1.65 -0.08
C ALA A 8 31.68 0.90 1.06
N LEU A 9 31.71 1.43 2.28
CA LEU A 9 30.95 0.87 3.40
C LEU A 9 29.44 1.08 3.22
N ALA A 10 29.03 2.27 2.76
CA ALA A 10 27.62 2.57 2.51
C ALA A 10 27.07 1.66 1.41
N GLU A 11 27.76 1.51 0.29
CA GLU A 11 27.39 0.60 -0.79
C GLU A 11 27.27 -0.85 -0.32
N TRP A 12 28.22 -1.31 0.47
CA TRP A 12 28.19 -2.68 1.01
C TRP A 12 26.97 -2.88 1.94
N LYS A 13 26.69 -1.93 2.84
CA LYS A 13 25.53 -1.99 3.74
C LYS A 13 24.22 -2.01 2.94
N TYR A 14 24.11 -1.16 1.93
CA TYR A 14 22.96 -1.13 1.05
C TYR A 14 22.73 -2.46 0.33
N GLN A 15 23.78 -3.05 -0.23
CA GLN A 15 23.70 -4.35 -0.88
C GLN A 15 23.26 -5.47 0.08
N GLN A 16 23.79 -5.50 1.30
CA GLN A 16 23.36 -6.48 2.29
C GLN A 16 21.89 -6.31 2.65
N TYR A 17 21.47 -5.07 2.90
CA TYR A 17 20.06 -4.75 3.17
C TYR A 17 19.15 -5.18 2.02
N MET A 18 19.50 -4.86 0.79
CA MET A 18 18.71 -5.22 -0.39
C MET A 18 18.65 -6.73 -0.63
N HIS A 19 19.74 -7.45 -0.39
CA HIS A 19 19.72 -8.90 -0.47
C HIS A 19 18.75 -9.52 0.52
N ASP A 20 18.74 -9.07 1.76
CA ASP A 20 17.83 -9.59 2.78
C ASP A 20 16.38 -9.20 2.47
N TYR A 21 16.14 -7.98 2.04
CA TYR A 21 14.82 -7.51 1.60
C TYR A 21 14.25 -8.35 0.44
N ILE A 22 15.04 -8.57 -0.61
CA ILE A 22 14.63 -9.38 -1.77
C ILE A 22 14.37 -10.84 -1.37
N ARG A 23 15.15 -11.41 -0.44
CA ARG A 23 14.90 -12.76 0.07
C ARG A 23 13.55 -12.88 0.77
N VAL A 24 13.17 -11.85 1.55
CA VAL A 24 11.86 -11.79 2.21
C VAL A 24 10.75 -11.71 1.17
N ILE A 25 10.88 -10.82 0.18
CA ILE A 25 9.89 -10.69 -0.93
C ILE A 25 9.74 -12.02 -1.66
N HIS A 26 10.85 -12.69 -2.02
CA HIS A 26 10.81 -13.98 -2.69
C HIS A 26 10.10 -15.05 -1.85
N SER A 27 10.29 -15.02 -0.54
CA SER A 27 9.57 -15.92 0.38
C SER A 27 8.07 -15.64 0.41
N VAL A 28 7.67 -14.36 0.45
CA VAL A 28 6.26 -13.95 0.39
C VAL A 28 5.64 -14.38 -0.93
N ASP A 29 6.27 -14.07 -2.06
CA ASP A 29 5.80 -14.43 -3.41
C ASP A 29 5.55 -15.93 -3.55
N ARG A 30 6.52 -16.75 -3.12
CA ARG A 30 6.38 -18.20 -3.15
C ARG A 30 5.20 -18.69 -2.28
N ASN A 31 4.95 -18.06 -1.13
CA ASN A 31 3.85 -18.46 -0.27
C ASN A 31 2.50 -17.99 -0.80
N VAL A 32 2.43 -16.82 -1.43
CA VAL A 32 1.24 -16.38 -2.18
C VAL A 32 0.93 -17.39 -3.29
N GLY A 33 1.93 -17.80 -4.08
CA GLY A 33 1.75 -18.86 -5.09
C GLY A 33 1.16 -20.14 -4.52
N ARG A 34 1.63 -20.61 -3.35
CA ARG A 34 1.07 -21.79 -2.68
C ARG A 34 -0.41 -21.65 -2.30
N VAL A 35 -0.83 -20.44 -1.91
CA VAL A 35 -2.25 -20.16 -1.62
C VAL A 35 -3.07 -20.20 -2.90
N LEU A 36 -2.60 -19.60 -3.97
CA LEU A 36 -3.26 -19.62 -5.29
C LEU A 36 -3.39 -21.05 -5.82
N ASP A 37 -2.32 -21.84 -5.76
CA ASP A 37 -2.32 -23.26 -6.14
C ASP A 37 -3.32 -24.09 -5.33
N TYR A 38 -3.47 -23.79 -4.03
CA TYR A 38 -4.44 -24.46 -3.18
C TYR A 38 -5.88 -24.13 -3.61
N LEU A 39 -6.17 -22.85 -3.87
CA LEU A 39 -7.49 -22.43 -4.32
C LEU A 39 -7.86 -23.07 -5.67
N GLU A 40 -6.92 -23.11 -6.61
CA GLU A 40 -7.11 -23.74 -7.92
C GLU A 40 -7.36 -25.23 -7.82
N LYS A 41 -6.50 -25.96 -7.08
CA LYS A 41 -6.61 -27.42 -6.89
C LYS A 41 -7.88 -27.89 -6.19
N ASN A 42 -8.54 -27.01 -5.46
CA ASN A 42 -9.77 -27.30 -4.74
C ASN A 42 -11.01 -26.66 -5.38
N ASP A 43 -10.93 -26.17 -6.62
CA ASP A 43 -12.02 -25.52 -7.35
C ASP A 43 -12.62 -24.31 -6.61
N LEU A 44 -11.82 -23.62 -5.79
CA LEU A 44 -12.24 -22.46 -5.01
C LEU A 44 -11.92 -21.12 -5.69
N LEU A 45 -11.00 -21.12 -6.66
CA LEU A 45 -10.43 -19.90 -7.23
C LEU A 45 -11.50 -19.01 -7.88
N ASP A 46 -12.49 -19.59 -8.56
CA ASP A 46 -13.55 -18.85 -9.26
C ASP A 46 -14.65 -18.33 -8.33
N ASN A 47 -14.64 -18.75 -7.08
CA ASN A 47 -15.52 -18.25 -6.03
C ASN A 47 -14.77 -17.53 -4.91
N THR A 48 -13.55 -17.08 -5.17
CA THR A 48 -12.71 -16.38 -4.19
C THR A 48 -12.25 -15.05 -4.73
N ILE A 49 -12.50 -13.98 -3.96
CA ILE A 49 -11.91 -12.67 -4.19
C ILE A 49 -10.55 -12.64 -3.50
N ILE A 50 -9.52 -12.24 -4.23
CA ILE A 50 -8.15 -12.18 -3.72
C ILE A 50 -7.71 -10.74 -3.77
N VAL A 51 -7.30 -10.19 -2.63
CA VAL A 51 -6.73 -8.85 -2.51
C VAL A 51 -5.30 -8.98 -1.98
N TYR A 52 -4.34 -8.51 -2.76
CA TYR A 52 -2.95 -8.38 -2.33
C TYR A 52 -2.62 -6.90 -2.21
N THR A 53 -2.28 -6.47 -1.02
CA THR A 53 -1.97 -5.07 -0.72
C THR A 53 -0.97 -4.97 0.43
N SER A 54 -0.63 -3.75 0.83
CA SER A 54 0.19 -3.47 2.00
C SER A 54 -0.46 -2.38 2.84
N ASP A 55 -0.24 -2.41 4.14
CA ASP A 55 -0.66 -1.36 5.08
C ASP A 55 0.15 -0.08 4.91
N GLN A 56 1.42 -0.21 4.48
CA GLN A 56 2.36 0.90 4.42
C GLN A 56 3.45 0.63 3.37
N GLY A 57 3.91 1.68 2.69
CA GLY A 57 5.14 1.65 1.89
C GLY A 57 6.39 1.80 2.74
N PHE A 58 7.57 1.90 2.11
CA PHE A 58 8.85 2.02 2.79
C PHE A 58 9.92 2.62 1.89
N TYR A 59 10.77 3.50 2.44
CA TYR A 59 11.98 3.99 1.75
C TYR A 59 13.10 2.97 1.87
N MET A 60 13.73 2.68 0.76
CA MET A 60 14.88 1.79 0.70
C MET A 60 16.16 2.52 0.28
N GLY A 61 16.33 3.74 0.78
CA GLY A 61 17.42 4.64 0.46
C GLY A 61 17.00 5.90 -0.29
N GLU A 62 15.77 5.93 -0.84
CA GLU A 62 15.22 7.13 -1.45
C GLU A 62 15.20 8.27 -0.44
N HIS A 63 15.47 9.48 -0.89
CA HIS A 63 15.62 10.68 -0.05
C HIS A 63 16.69 10.56 1.05
N GLY A 64 17.55 9.54 1.01
CA GLY A 64 18.55 9.22 2.03
C GLY A 64 17.99 8.50 3.27
N TRP A 65 16.78 7.95 3.20
CA TRP A 65 16.11 7.33 4.34
C TRP A 65 15.83 5.84 4.16
N PHE A 66 15.76 5.16 5.32
CA PHE A 66 15.19 3.83 5.50
C PHE A 66 14.09 3.97 6.56
N ASP A 67 12.91 4.40 6.13
CA ASP A 67 11.78 4.77 6.99
C ASP A 67 10.46 4.70 6.20
N LYS A 68 9.33 5.05 6.83
CA LYS A 68 7.99 5.00 6.23
C LYS A 68 7.04 6.11 6.66
N ARG A 69 7.52 7.21 7.24
CA ARG A 69 6.64 8.18 7.94
C ARG A 69 6.32 9.44 7.18
N PHE A 70 7.20 9.90 6.30
CA PHE A 70 6.89 11.04 5.42
C PHE A 70 5.94 10.60 4.31
N MET A 71 5.06 11.51 3.86
CA MET A 71 4.08 11.20 2.81
C MET A 71 4.65 11.29 1.37
N TYR A 72 5.91 10.88 1.15
CA TYR A 72 6.42 10.65 -0.21
C TYR A 72 5.83 9.35 -0.77
N GLU A 73 5.85 9.19 -2.11
CA GLU A 73 5.16 8.08 -2.78
C GLU A 73 5.65 6.70 -2.32
N GLU A 74 6.93 6.54 -2.05
CA GLU A 74 7.54 5.28 -1.60
C GLU A 74 6.95 4.78 -0.27
N SER A 75 6.51 5.69 0.58
CA SER A 75 5.83 5.41 1.84
C SER A 75 4.31 5.42 1.70
N PHE A 76 3.76 6.33 0.90
CA PHE A 76 2.35 6.64 0.86
C PHE A 76 1.58 5.77 -0.15
N ARG A 77 2.21 5.40 -1.26
CA ARG A 77 1.60 4.58 -2.30
C ARG A 77 1.96 3.11 -2.10
N THR A 78 1.00 2.32 -1.66
CA THR A 78 1.12 0.87 -1.52
C THR A 78 0.67 0.14 -2.78
N PRO A 79 1.21 -1.05 -3.07
CA PRO A 79 0.67 -1.89 -4.13
C PRO A 79 -0.74 -2.36 -3.78
N MET A 80 -1.59 -2.49 -4.78
CA MET A 80 -2.90 -3.10 -4.65
C MET A 80 -3.22 -3.90 -5.91
N LEU A 81 -3.40 -5.21 -5.74
CA LEU A 81 -3.82 -6.13 -6.79
C LEU A 81 -5.10 -6.83 -6.34
N VAL A 82 -6.10 -6.84 -7.19
CA VAL A 82 -7.39 -7.48 -6.90
C VAL A 82 -7.75 -8.47 -7.99
N ARG A 83 -8.01 -9.71 -7.58
CA ARG A 83 -8.73 -10.67 -8.40
C ARG A 83 -10.18 -10.71 -7.93
N TYR A 84 -11.07 -10.21 -8.76
CA TYR A 84 -12.51 -10.25 -8.53
C TYR A 84 -13.17 -11.07 -9.65
N PRO A 85 -13.71 -12.26 -9.35
CA PRO A 85 -14.37 -13.09 -10.36
C PRO A 85 -15.54 -12.33 -11.01
N GLY A 86 -15.51 -12.22 -12.34
CA GLY A 86 -16.51 -11.44 -13.11
C GLY A 86 -16.27 -9.93 -13.15
N GLY A 87 -15.21 -9.42 -12.50
CA GLY A 87 -14.81 -8.02 -12.57
C GLY A 87 -14.05 -7.65 -13.85
N ILE A 88 -13.69 -6.37 -13.93
CA ILE A 88 -12.89 -5.86 -15.06
C ILE A 88 -11.46 -6.40 -15.03
N LYS A 89 -10.82 -6.33 -16.19
CA LYS A 89 -9.36 -6.59 -16.32
C LYS A 89 -8.66 -5.31 -16.73
N GLY A 90 -7.60 -4.96 -16.03
CA GLY A 90 -6.81 -3.77 -16.33
C GLY A 90 -6.55 -2.92 -15.09
N ASP A 91 -6.03 -1.74 -15.31
CA ASP A 91 -5.69 -0.79 -14.26
C ASP A 91 -6.91 0.07 -13.89
N ILE A 92 -7.07 0.32 -12.60
CA ILE A 92 -8.06 1.24 -12.03
C ILE A 92 -7.28 2.47 -11.57
N PRO A 93 -7.42 3.62 -12.24
CA PRO A 93 -6.63 4.81 -11.92
C PRO A 93 -7.15 5.60 -10.70
N GLU A 94 -8.36 5.31 -10.26
CA GLU A 94 -9.00 6.00 -9.14
C GLU A 94 -8.23 5.80 -7.83
N MET A 95 -8.20 6.85 -6.99
CA MET A 95 -7.55 6.80 -5.69
C MET A 95 -8.32 5.93 -4.71
N VAL A 96 -7.70 4.86 -4.23
CA VAL A 96 -8.23 3.96 -3.19
C VAL A 96 -7.34 4.08 -1.94
N GLN A 97 -7.93 3.93 -0.77
CA GLN A 97 -7.24 3.96 0.52
C GLN A 97 -7.46 2.66 1.30
N ASN A 98 -6.56 2.37 2.24
CA ASN A 98 -6.71 1.18 3.10
C ASN A 98 -8.01 1.18 3.92
N ILE A 99 -8.54 2.36 4.27
CA ILE A 99 -9.84 2.48 4.96
C ILE A 99 -11.04 2.03 4.12
N ASP A 100 -10.89 1.94 2.80
CA ASP A 100 -11.95 1.54 1.87
C ASP A 100 -12.18 0.02 1.85
N HIS A 101 -11.19 -0.76 2.32
CA HIS A 101 -11.30 -2.22 2.33
C HIS A 101 -12.48 -2.69 3.18
N ALA A 102 -12.69 -2.09 4.35
CA ALA A 102 -13.77 -2.51 5.25
C ALA A 102 -15.15 -2.31 4.61
N ALA A 103 -15.41 -1.13 4.04
CA ALA A 103 -16.67 -0.84 3.33
C ALA A 103 -16.87 -1.81 2.16
N THR A 104 -15.83 -2.04 1.35
CA THR A 104 -15.87 -2.93 0.19
C THR A 104 -16.15 -4.38 0.59
N PHE A 105 -15.50 -4.89 1.62
CA PHE A 105 -15.67 -6.28 2.04
C PHE A 105 -17.05 -6.53 2.66
N LEU A 106 -17.57 -5.55 3.40
CA LEU A 106 -18.94 -5.63 3.91
C LEU A 106 -19.98 -5.65 2.79
N GLU A 107 -19.82 -4.77 1.79
CA GLU A 107 -20.70 -4.74 0.63
C GLU A 107 -20.63 -6.05 -0.16
N LEU A 108 -19.44 -6.57 -0.43
CA LEU A 108 -19.23 -7.86 -1.08
C LEU A 108 -19.87 -9.03 -0.33
N ALA A 109 -19.90 -8.96 0.99
CA ALA A 109 -20.53 -9.97 1.84
C ALA A 109 -22.06 -9.80 1.96
N GLY A 110 -22.63 -8.74 1.37
CA GLY A 110 -24.05 -8.40 1.55
C GLY A 110 -24.40 -7.94 2.96
N ALA A 111 -23.40 -7.50 3.73
CA ALA A 111 -23.57 -6.99 5.09
C ALA A 111 -23.77 -5.45 5.06
N PRO A 112 -24.52 -4.89 6.01
CA PRO A 112 -24.68 -3.44 6.09
C PRO A 112 -23.32 -2.77 6.43
N VAL A 113 -23.00 -1.68 5.72
CA VAL A 113 -21.84 -0.84 6.03
C VAL A 113 -22.24 0.13 7.15
N PRO A 114 -21.56 0.09 8.31
CA PRO A 114 -21.81 1.02 9.40
C PRO A 114 -21.60 2.48 8.99
N ALA A 115 -22.43 3.38 9.49
CA ALA A 115 -22.41 4.81 9.10
C ALA A 115 -21.16 5.57 9.60
N ASP A 116 -20.41 5.01 10.54
CA ASP A 116 -19.17 5.59 11.09
C ASP A 116 -17.91 5.14 10.36
N ILE A 117 -18.02 4.24 9.37
CA ILE A 117 -16.91 3.91 8.46
C ILE A 117 -16.62 5.12 7.57
N GLN A 118 -15.35 5.56 7.55
CA GLN A 118 -14.91 6.72 6.77
C GLN A 118 -14.48 6.37 5.34
N GLY A 119 -14.27 5.08 5.04
CA GLY A 119 -13.89 4.60 3.71
C GLY A 119 -15.09 4.45 2.80
N ASP A 120 -14.85 4.56 1.51
CA ASP A 120 -15.84 4.31 0.46
C ASP A 120 -15.61 2.95 -0.19
N SER A 121 -16.68 2.22 -0.49
CA SER A 121 -16.54 0.94 -1.21
C SER A 121 -16.05 1.16 -2.63
N TYR A 122 -14.96 0.49 -2.99
CA TYR A 122 -14.45 0.46 -4.37
C TYR A 122 -15.05 -0.69 -5.21
N LEU A 123 -16.09 -1.36 -4.72
CA LEU A 123 -16.77 -2.40 -5.50
C LEU A 123 -17.27 -1.90 -6.88
N PRO A 124 -17.82 -0.68 -7.03
CA PRO A 124 -18.18 -0.15 -8.35
C PRO A 124 -16.98 -0.12 -9.31
N LEU A 125 -15.82 0.29 -8.84
CA LEU A 125 -14.59 0.33 -9.66
C LEU A 125 -14.19 -1.08 -10.14
N LEU A 126 -14.30 -2.10 -9.27
CA LEU A 126 -14.05 -3.50 -9.65
C LEU A 126 -15.03 -4.02 -10.71
N LYS A 127 -16.20 -3.42 -10.82
CA LYS A 127 -17.20 -3.72 -11.85
C LYS A 127 -17.00 -2.90 -13.13
N GLY A 128 -16.03 -1.99 -13.17
CA GLY A 128 -15.77 -1.10 -14.29
C GLY A 128 -16.65 0.14 -14.33
N GLU A 129 -17.27 0.47 -13.23
CA GLU A 129 -18.01 1.72 -13.06
C GLU A 129 -17.05 2.83 -12.62
N HIS A 130 -17.30 4.06 -13.05
CA HIS A 130 -16.50 5.23 -12.71
C HIS A 130 -17.41 6.30 -12.08
N PRO A 131 -17.68 6.24 -10.77
CA PRO A 131 -18.54 7.21 -10.09
C PRO A 131 -18.00 8.64 -10.25
N LYS A 132 -18.85 9.58 -10.66
CA LYS A 132 -18.46 10.97 -10.93
C LYS A 132 -18.05 11.74 -9.68
N ASP A 133 -18.51 11.31 -8.54
CA ASP A 133 -18.24 11.84 -7.20
C ASP A 133 -17.12 11.11 -6.49
N TRP A 134 -16.38 10.20 -7.19
CA TRP A 134 -15.23 9.54 -6.60
C TRP A 134 -14.16 10.56 -6.20
N ARG A 135 -13.47 10.28 -5.11
CA ARG A 135 -12.47 11.19 -4.53
C ARG A 135 -11.37 11.55 -5.54
N THR A 136 -10.98 12.83 -5.52
CA THR A 136 -9.89 13.38 -6.32
C THR A 136 -8.69 13.80 -5.49
N SER A 137 -8.75 13.60 -4.17
CA SER A 137 -7.67 13.91 -3.25
C SER A 137 -7.67 12.98 -2.04
N LEU A 138 -6.48 12.81 -1.46
CA LEU A 138 -6.27 12.05 -0.23
C LEU A 138 -5.68 12.98 0.82
N TYR A 139 -6.21 12.91 2.04
CA TYR A 139 -5.66 13.58 3.22
C TYR A 139 -4.76 12.63 3.98
N TYR A 140 -3.66 13.16 4.53
CA TYR A 140 -2.71 12.45 5.37
C TYR A 140 -2.36 13.28 6.59
N HIS A 141 -2.19 12.65 7.75
CA HIS A 141 -1.73 13.31 8.95
C HIS A 141 -0.83 12.39 9.77
N TYR A 142 0.35 12.89 10.11
CA TYR A 142 1.31 12.26 11.01
C TYR A 142 1.39 13.05 12.32
N TYR A 143 1.05 12.40 13.42
CA TYR A 143 0.87 13.07 14.74
C TYR A 143 2.04 12.88 15.69
N GLU A 144 2.86 11.85 15.48
CA GLU A 144 3.83 11.37 16.43
C GLU A 144 5.09 12.23 16.43
N PHE A 145 5.19 13.17 17.38
CA PHE A 145 6.39 13.98 17.62
C PHE A 145 6.29 14.72 18.98
N PRO A 146 7.36 14.80 19.81
CA PRO A 146 8.61 14.06 19.64
C PRO A 146 8.42 12.56 19.95
N ALA A 147 9.15 11.72 19.22
CA ALA A 147 9.10 10.27 19.35
C ALA A 147 10.42 9.64 18.91
N GLU A 148 10.52 8.32 18.97
CA GLU A 148 11.71 7.55 18.62
C GLU A 148 12.28 7.90 17.23
N HIS A 149 11.40 8.14 16.26
CA HIS A 149 11.79 8.38 14.87
C HIS A 149 12.11 9.84 14.53
N MET A 150 11.88 10.77 15.43
CA MET A 150 12.17 12.19 15.27
C MET A 150 11.63 12.83 13.96
N VAL A 151 10.57 12.27 13.40
CA VAL A 151 9.86 12.81 12.24
C VAL A 151 8.88 13.86 12.72
N LYS A 152 9.02 15.10 12.24
CA LYS A 152 8.13 16.21 12.62
C LYS A 152 6.69 15.92 12.22
N ARG A 153 5.75 16.37 13.07
CA ARG A 153 4.32 16.35 12.74
C ARG A 153 4.09 17.04 11.43
N HIS A 154 3.26 16.45 10.62
CA HIS A 154 2.86 17.05 9.37
C HIS A 154 1.52 16.50 8.92
N TYR A 155 0.84 17.28 8.12
CA TYR A 155 -0.32 16.85 7.36
C TYR A 155 -0.17 17.28 5.92
N GLY A 156 -1.00 16.71 5.07
CA GLY A 156 -0.92 17.05 3.67
C GLY A 156 -2.10 16.55 2.86
N VAL A 157 -2.09 16.96 1.62
CA VAL A 157 -3.06 16.54 0.61
C VAL A 157 -2.31 16.04 -0.63
N ARG A 158 -2.76 14.93 -1.16
CA ARG A 158 -2.29 14.37 -2.43
C ARG A 158 -3.44 14.37 -3.43
N THR A 159 -3.22 14.91 -4.61
CA THR A 159 -4.09 14.81 -5.79
C THR A 159 -3.37 13.99 -6.86
N ASP A 160 -4.00 13.73 -8.01
CA ASP A 160 -3.33 13.00 -9.11
C ASP A 160 -2.03 13.66 -9.55
N ARG A 161 -1.97 14.98 -9.50
CA ARG A 161 -0.82 15.75 -9.98
C ARG A 161 0.04 16.37 -8.89
N TYR A 162 -0.56 16.75 -7.76
CA TYR A 162 0.09 17.57 -6.74
C TYR A 162 0.08 16.89 -5.38
N LYS A 163 1.09 17.20 -4.58
CA LYS A 163 1.18 16.87 -3.16
C LYS A 163 1.66 18.07 -2.38
N LEU A 164 0.93 18.43 -1.35
CA LEU A 164 1.34 19.44 -0.35
C LEU A 164 1.62 18.74 0.96
N MET A 165 2.75 19.03 1.57
CA MET A 165 3.10 18.62 2.93
C MET A 165 3.34 19.85 3.78
N HIS A 166 2.63 19.99 4.89
CA HIS A 166 2.78 21.08 5.85
C HIS A 166 3.30 20.54 7.17
N PHE A 167 4.51 20.98 7.53
CA PHE A 167 5.12 20.62 8.82
C PHE A 167 4.75 21.67 9.87
N TYR A 168 4.36 21.18 11.04
CA TYR A 168 3.99 22.05 12.16
C TYR A 168 4.61 21.54 13.46
N ASN A 169 4.65 22.39 14.51
CA ASN A 169 5.22 22.05 15.81
C ASN A 169 4.18 21.48 16.75
#